data_43709361f475dcec834aee02bfd2a3db
#
_entry.id   43709361f475dcec834aee02bfd2a3db
#
_cell.length_a   1.000
_cell.length_b   1.000
_cell.length_c   1.000
_cell.angle_alpha   90.00
_cell.angle_beta   90.00
_cell.angle_gamma   90.00
#
_symmetry.space_group_name_H-M   'P 1'
#
loop_
_entity.id
_entity.type
_entity.pdbx_description
1 polymer ?
#
loop_
_entity_poly.entity_id
_entity_poly.type
_entity_poly.pdbx_seq_one_letter_code
_entity_poly.pdbx_strand_id
1 'polypeptide(L)'
;MCQAARSGVFVSPDQYPAQEPFTAIGAKYHDEVLRRGRDVHGIEIAYGADPYQAITIVPSDNPNGDVFIALHGGGWTNGYKEWMLFMAPALNAQGIPFVSAGYRLAPLHVFPAGYHDVLDGVAAVHGKIAQYGGKPNRTFIGGHSAGGHLAALAALRDDWMKPRNLPADVIRGALPISGSYNVGEGSGFSMRPRFLGAPDSGAEQAASPINHIRSDAPPFFVAWGEKDFPHLCKQSEEFVAALRAAGIEAESIVLPGCNHATASYETADPHGHWVPAASRWMREH
;
A
#
# COMPACT_ATOMS: atom_id res chain seq x y z
N MET A 1 -18.22 6.79 -21.67
CA MET A 1 -17.14 7.12 -22.65
C MET A 1 -15.88 6.45 -22.16
N CYS A 2 -15.30 5.53 -22.92
CA CYS A 2 -14.11 4.78 -22.55
C CYS A 2 -12.91 5.73 -22.60
N GLN A 3 -12.32 6.09 -21.47
CA GLN A 3 -11.05 6.81 -21.44
C GLN A 3 -9.97 5.87 -21.98
N ALA A 4 -9.30 6.33 -23.05
CA ALA A 4 -8.22 5.58 -23.67
C ALA A 4 -7.07 5.41 -22.67
N ALA A 5 -6.60 4.17 -22.51
CA ALA A 5 -5.37 3.88 -21.78
C ALA A 5 -4.21 4.67 -22.41
N ARG A 6 -3.57 5.53 -21.67
CA ARG A 6 -2.34 6.21 -22.11
C ARG A 6 -1.21 5.21 -21.93
N SER A 7 -0.60 4.79 -23.04
CA SER A 7 0.56 3.92 -23.01
C SER A 7 1.76 4.67 -22.42
N GLY A 8 2.28 4.18 -21.30
CA GLY A 8 3.65 4.29 -20.82
C GLY A 8 4.38 5.62 -20.95
N VAL A 9 3.95 6.67 -20.23
CA VAL A 9 4.82 7.78 -19.91
C VAL A 9 4.97 7.80 -18.39
N PHE A 10 6.18 7.63 -17.91
CA PHE A 10 6.55 7.91 -16.52
C PHE A 10 6.11 9.34 -16.20
N VAL A 11 5.15 9.51 -15.30
CA VAL A 11 4.69 10.83 -14.88
C VAL A 11 5.82 11.46 -14.07
N SER A 12 6.38 12.56 -14.56
CA SER A 12 7.39 13.30 -13.80
C SER A 12 6.77 13.83 -12.50
N PRO A 13 7.50 13.79 -11.37
CA PRO A 13 7.05 14.39 -10.12
C PRO A 13 6.55 15.82 -10.25
N ASP A 14 7.04 16.59 -11.20
CA ASP A 14 6.64 17.98 -11.47
C ASP A 14 5.19 18.13 -11.98
N GLN A 15 4.56 17.04 -12.39
CA GLN A 15 3.18 17.02 -12.90
C GLN A 15 2.14 16.85 -11.79
N TYR A 16 2.59 16.54 -10.58
CA TYR A 16 1.71 16.43 -9.43
C TYR A 16 1.54 17.77 -8.70
N PRO A 17 0.43 17.99 -8.01
CA PRO A 17 0.28 19.10 -7.09
C PRO A 17 1.43 19.16 -6.08
N ALA A 18 1.78 20.39 -5.64
CA ALA A 18 2.83 20.58 -4.66
C ALA A 18 2.55 19.80 -3.37
N GLN A 19 3.57 19.14 -2.86
CA GLN A 19 3.56 18.38 -1.60
C GLN A 19 4.22 19.22 -0.49
N GLU A 20 4.12 18.73 0.75
CA GLU A 20 4.94 19.28 1.82
C GLU A 20 6.43 19.09 1.55
N PRO A 21 7.30 20.00 2.02
CA PRO A 21 8.74 19.83 1.85
C PRO A 21 9.23 18.50 2.44
N PHE A 22 10.08 17.81 1.70
CA PHE A 22 10.70 16.58 2.22
C PHE A 22 11.63 16.88 3.39
N THR A 23 11.60 16.01 4.39
CA THR A 23 12.72 15.90 5.33
C THR A 23 13.97 15.40 4.60
N ALA A 24 15.15 15.58 5.20
CA ALA A 24 16.41 15.09 4.61
C ALA A 24 16.38 13.56 4.34
N ILE A 25 15.72 12.79 5.19
CA ILE A 25 15.53 11.35 5.02
C ILE A 25 14.52 11.08 3.89
N GLY A 26 13.41 11.84 3.87
CA GLY A 26 12.40 11.73 2.82
C GLY A 26 12.94 12.05 1.42
N ALA A 27 13.80 13.07 1.29
CA ALA A 27 14.46 13.40 0.03
C ALA A 27 15.36 12.26 -0.46
N LYS A 28 16.19 11.69 0.41
CA LYS A 28 17.03 10.53 0.07
C LYS A 28 16.21 9.31 -0.35
N TYR A 29 15.10 9.07 0.34
CA TYR A 29 14.19 7.97 -0.02
C TYR A 29 13.57 8.23 -1.40
N HIS A 30 13.06 9.43 -1.65
CA HIS A 30 12.51 9.85 -2.93
C HIS A 30 13.48 9.60 -4.10
N ASP A 31 14.70 10.13 -3.98
CA ASP A 31 15.72 9.98 -5.01
C ASP A 31 16.05 8.50 -5.29
N GLU A 32 16.17 7.70 -4.23
CA GLU A 32 16.55 6.29 -4.36
C GLU A 32 15.45 5.44 -4.97
N VAL A 33 14.18 5.60 -4.57
CA VAL A 33 13.09 4.79 -5.14
C VAL A 33 12.82 5.16 -6.60
N LEU A 34 12.93 6.45 -6.96
CA LEU A 34 12.82 6.86 -8.36
C LEU A 34 13.99 6.33 -9.19
N ARG A 35 15.20 6.36 -8.66
CA ARG A 35 16.37 5.78 -9.31
C ARG A 35 16.20 4.27 -9.57
N ARG A 36 15.66 3.53 -8.59
CA ARG A 36 15.41 2.08 -8.72
C ARG A 36 14.29 1.76 -9.69
N GLY A 37 13.24 2.58 -9.73
CA GLY A 37 12.08 2.37 -10.58
C GLY A 37 12.15 3.00 -11.97
N ARG A 38 13.23 3.75 -12.30
CA ARG A 38 13.31 4.59 -13.50
C ARG A 38 13.09 3.85 -14.83
N ASP A 39 13.47 2.58 -14.90
CA ASP A 39 13.38 1.75 -16.11
C ASP A 39 12.11 0.85 -16.09
N VAL A 40 11.27 1.00 -15.07
CA VAL A 40 10.02 0.24 -14.95
C VAL A 40 8.88 1.03 -15.58
N HIS A 41 8.28 0.47 -16.61
CA HIS A 41 7.16 1.06 -17.34
C HIS A 41 5.90 0.22 -17.15
N GLY A 42 4.75 0.89 -17.12
CA GLY A 42 3.46 0.24 -16.97
C GLY A 42 2.34 0.96 -17.71
N ILE A 43 1.15 0.44 -17.58
CA ILE A 43 -0.07 1.01 -18.15
C ILE A 43 -0.73 1.88 -17.08
N GLU A 44 -0.85 3.17 -17.35
CA GLU A 44 -1.51 4.10 -16.45
C GLU A 44 -3.02 4.14 -16.70
N ILE A 45 -3.79 4.08 -15.63
CA ILE A 45 -5.26 4.16 -15.65
C ILE A 45 -5.68 5.14 -14.56
N ALA A 46 -6.25 6.28 -14.98
CA ALA A 46 -6.88 7.21 -14.04
C ALA A 46 -8.21 6.62 -13.54
N TYR A 47 -8.45 6.72 -12.24
CA TYR A 47 -9.72 6.35 -11.63
C TYR A 47 -10.48 7.57 -11.04
N GLY A 48 -9.87 8.75 -11.08
CA GLY A 48 -10.46 10.03 -10.68
C GLY A 48 -9.91 11.19 -11.50
N ALA A 49 -10.29 12.41 -11.11
CA ALA A 49 -9.90 13.64 -11.81
C ALA A 49 -8.58 14.23 -11.33
N ASP A 50 -8.16 13.91 -10.10
CA ASP A 50 -6.92 14.39 -9.52
C ASP A 50 -5.73 13.57 -10.06
N PRO A 51 -4.56 14.20 -10.34
CA PRO A 51 -3.37 13.49 -10.82
C PRO A 51 -2.92 12.33 -9.92
N TYR A 52 -3.17 12.40 -8.61
CA TYR A 52 -2.90 11.32 -7.68
C TYR A 52 -3.87 10.14 -7.80
N GLN A 53 -5.03 10.33 -8.43
CA GLN A 53 -6.05 9.29 -8.58
C GLN A 53 -5.81 8.45 -9.83
N ALA A 54 -4.68 7.76 -9.86
CA ALA A 54 -4.30 6.84 -10.93
C ALA A 54 -3.61 5.59 -10.39
N ILE A 55 -3.70 4.50 -11.13
CA ILE A 55 -2.93 3.28 -10.94
C ILE A 55 -1.97 3.08 -12.12
N THR A 56 -0.83 2.46 -11.85
CA THR A 56 0.09 1.97 -12.89
C THR A 56 0.16 0.46 -12.80
N ILE A 57 -0.25 -0.25 -13.84
CA ILE A 57 -0.19 -1.72 -13.94
C ILE A 57 1.07 -2.11 -14.68
N VAL A 58 1.89 -2.96 -14.08
CA VAL A 58 3.07 -3.58 -14.70
C VAL A 58 2.76 -5.09 -14.84
N PRO A 59 2.37 -5.55 -16.05
CA PRO A 59 2.04 -6.95 -16.29
C PRO A 59 3.25 -7.87 -16.10
N SER A 60 3.01 -9.11 -15.71
CA SER A 60 4.03 -10.17 -15.76
C SER A 60 3.98 -10.89 -17.12
N ASP A 61 5.12 -11.32 -17.63
CA ASP A 61 5.20 -12.10 -18.87
C ASP A 61 4.56 -13.49 -18.72
N ASN A 62 4.58 -14.05 -17.50
CA ASN A 62 4.03 -15.36 -17.18
C ASN A 62 3.13 -15.28 -15.94
N PRO A 63 1.92 -14.67 -16.05
CA PRO A 63 1.09 -14.39 -14.88
C PRO A 63 0.53 -15.68 -14.27
N ASN A 64 0.65 -15.80 -12.95
CA ASN A 64 0.07 -16.91 -12.17
C ASN A 64 -1.38 -16.66 -11.73
N GLY A 65 -1.86 -15.43 -11.93
CA GLY A 65 -3.19 -14.95 -11.58
C GLY A 65 -3.24 -14.11 -10.29
N ASP A 66 -2.25 -14.22 -9.40
CA ASP A 66 -2.15 -13.35 -8.24
C ASP A 66 -1.85 -11.91 -8.68
N VAL A 67 -2.34 -10.93 -7.94
CA VAL A 67 -2.14 -9.51 -8.21
C VAL A 67 -1.70 -8.81 -6.93
N PHE A 68 -0.66 -8.00 -6.99
CA PHE A 68 -0.23 -7.22 -5.85
C PHE A 68 -0.42 -5.72 -6.08
N ILE A 69 -1.26 -5.09 -5.26
CA ILE A 69 -1.45 -3.64 -5.22
C ILE A 69 -0.52 -3.06 -4.16
N ALA A 70 0.40 -2.20 -4.57
CA ALA A 70 1.33 -1.49 -3.69
C ALA A 70 0.93 -0.03 -3.48
N LEU A 71 0.88 0.38 -2.23
CA LEU A 71 0.62 1.75 -1.79
C LEU A 71 1.91 2.39 -1.27
N HIS A 72 2.20 3.62 -1.72
CA HIS A 72 3.41 4.33 -1.31
C HIS A 72 3.34 4.85 0.12
N GLY A 73 4.51 5.04 0.73
CA GLY A 73 4.69 5.73 2.00
C GLY A 73 4.69 7.26 1.86
N GLY A 74 5.34 7.93 2.82
CA GLY A 74 5.52 9.38 2.80
C GLY A 74 4.68 10.14 3.82
N GLY A 75 4.27 9.47 4.91
CA GLY A 75 3.56 10.11 6.03
C GLY A 75 2.21 10.71 5.64
N TRP A 76 1.56 10.18 4.61
CA TRP A 76 0.29 10.64 4.02
C TRP A 76 0.35 12.06 3.41
N THR A 77 1.51 12.74 3.48
CA THR A 77 1.71 14.12 3.00
C THR A 77 2.67 14.22 1.83
N ASN A 78 3.37 13.14 1.52
CA ASN A 78 4.33 13.03 0.44
C ASN A 78 4.19 11.69 -0.28
N GLY A 79 4.77 11.61 -1.47
CA GLY A 79 4.88 10.37 -2.23
C GLY A 79 4.08 10.38 -3.52
N TYR A 80 4.33 9.34 -4.31
CA TYR A 80 3.74 9.15 -5.62
C TYR A 80 3.59 7.66 -5.88
N LYS A 81 2.68 7.24 -6.75
CA LYS A 81 2.59 5.85 -7.18
C LYS A 81 3.90 5.34 -7.79
N GLU A 82 4.67 6.22 -8.43
CA GLU A 82 5.99 5.92 -9.01
C GLU A 82 7.00 5.43 -7.97
N TRP A 83 6.80 5.78 -6.69
CA TRP A 83 7.69 5.32 -5.60
C TRP A 83 7.67 3.81 -5.37
N MET A 84 6.65 3.10 -5.85
CA MET A 84 6.55 1.64 -5.64
C MET A 84 6.92 0.83 -6.89
N LEU A 85 7.16 1.47 -8.05
CA LEU A 85 7.43 0.76 -9.30
C LEU A 85 8.67 -0.15 -9.22
N PHE A 86 9.64 0.20 -8.39
CA PHE A 86 10.87 -0.59 -8.21
C PHE A 86 10.62 -2.02 -7.71
N MET A 87 9.46 -2.30 -7.10
CA MET A 87 9.06 -3.64 -6.66
C MET A 87 8.64 -4.56 -7.82
N ALA A 88 8.16 -3.97 -8.91
CA ALA A 88 7.52 -4.70 -10.00
C ALA A 88 8.40 -5.81 -10.62
N PRO A 89 9.69 -5.59 -10.94
CA PRO A 89 10.50 -6.62 -11.58
C PRO A 89 10.62 -7.90 -10.76
N ALA A 90 10.81 -7.76 -9.44
CA ALA A 90 10.95 -8.91 -8.54
C ALA A 90 9.65 -9.72 -8.40
N LEU A 91 8.50 -9.05 -8.30
CA LEU A 91 7.19 -9.70 -8.23
C LEU A 91 6.75 -10.27 -9.58
N ASN A 92 7.00 -9.57 -10.68
CA ASN A 92 6.71 -10.07 -12.03
C ASN A 92 7.50 -11.34 -12.35
N ALA A 93 8.76 -11.45 -11.87
CA ALA A 93 9.55 -12.67 -11.97
C ALA A 93 8.93 -13.87 -11.22
N GLN A 94 8.06 -13.60 -10.23
CA GLN A 94 7.26 -14.62 -9.53
C GLN A 94 5.90 -14.89 -10.21
N GLY A 95 5.65 -14.27 -11.36
CA GLY A 95 4.38 -14.40 -12.07
C GLY A 95 3.25 -13.52 -11.53
N ILE A 96 3.56 -12.51 -10.70
CA ILE A 96 2.57 -11.65 -10.05
C ILE A 96 2.51 -10.31 -10.78
N PRO A 97 1.45 -9.99 -11.56
CA PRO A 97 1.19 -8.65 -12.04
C PRO A 97 1.20 -7.64 -10.90
N PHE A 98 1.97 -6.58 -11.07
CA PHE A 98 2.17 -5.55 -10.07
C PHE A 98 1.34 -4.31 -10.39
N VAL A 99 0.73 -3.72 -9.36
CA VAL A 99 -0.01 -2.48 -9.49
C VAL A 99 0.49 -1.48 -8.45
N SER A 100 0.92 -0.32 -8.89
CA SER A 100 1.17 0.80 -7.99
C SER A 100 -0.03 1.75 -8.01
N ALA A 101 -0.58 2.07 -6.84
CA ALA A 101 -1.73 2.94 -6.71
C ALA A 101 -1.37 4.24 -6.00
N GLY A 102 -1.74 5.37 -6.62
CA GLY A 102 -1.67 6.69 -6.04
C GLY A 102 -2.89 6.98 -5.17
N TYR A 103 -2.82 8.03 -4.38
CA TYR A 103 -3.91 8.57 -3.57
C TYR A 103 -3.60 10.02 -3.19
N ARG A 104 -4.64 10.85 -3.03
CA ARG A 104 -4.50 12.27 -2.66
C ARG A 104 -3.92 12.43 -1.26
N LEU A 105 -3.12 13.49 -1.09
CA LEU A 105 -2.28 13.70 0.07
C LEU A 105 -2.84 14.79 1.01
N ALA A 106 -2.60 14.57 2.30
CA ALA A 106 -2.75 15.60 3.32
C ALA A 106 -1.58 16.63 3.21
N PRO A 107 -1.71 17.82 3.74
CA PRO A 107 -2.86 18.35 4.49
C PRO A 107 -3.99 18.87 3.59
N LEU A 108 -3.79 18.94 2.27
CA LEU A 108 -4.83 19.41 1.36
C LEU A 108 -6.07 18.50 1.38
N HIS A 109 -5.82 17.20 1.48
CA HIS A 109 -6.83 16.16 1.54
C HIS A 109 -6.63 15.31 2.81
N VAL A 110 -7.13 15.78 3.94
CA VAL A 110 -7.08 15.06 5.22
C VAL A 110 -7.87 13.76 5.17
N PHE A 111 -7.59 12.83 6.10
CA PHE A 111 -8.38 11.61 6.26
C PHE A 111 -9.89 11.93 6.34
N PRO A 112 -10.77 11.19 5.62
CA PRO A 112 -10.49 9.93 4.90
C PRO A 112 -10.24 10.05 3.39
N ALA A 113 -9.91 11.22 2.83
CA ALA A 113 -9.84 11.43 1.38
C ALA A 113 -8.90 10.42 0.67
N GLY A 114 -7.62 10.35 1.09
CA GLY A 114 -6.67 9.40 0.51
C GLY A 114 -7.04 7.93 0.74
N TYR A 115 -7.72 7.63 1.85
CA TYR A 115 -8.26 6.30 2.08
C TYR A 115 -9.34 5.94 1.05
N HIS A 116 -10.28 6.83 0.78
CA HIS A 116 -11.29 6.61 -0.25
C HIS A 116 -10.69 6.44 -1.64
N ASP A 117 -9.62 7.18 -1.94
CA ASP A 117 -8.88 7.03 -3.20
C ASP A 117 -8.28 5.62 -3.33
N VAL A 118 -7.69 5.08 -2.25
CA VAL A 118 -7.19 3.70 -2.24
C VAL A 118 -8.31 2.70 -2.57
N LEU A 119 -9.49 2.87 -1.99
CA LEU A 119 -10.64 1.99 -2.24
C LEU A 119 -11.14 2.08 -3.68
N ASP A 120 -11.15 3.29 -4.25
CA ASP A 120 -11.50 3.51 -5.66
C ASP A 120 -10.42 2.93 -6.60
N GLY A 121 -9.15 3.01 -6.18
CA GLY A 121 -8.03 2.34 -6.86
C GLY A 121 -8.18 0.82 -6.89
N VAL A 122 -8.57 0.19 -5.77
CA VAL A 122 -8.88 -1.25 -5.71
C VAL A 122 -10.03 -1.60 -6.66
N ALA A 123 -11.07 -0.78 -6.70
CA ALA A 123 -12.19 -0.97 -7.62
C ALA A 123 -11.74 -0.88 -9.10
N ALA A 124 -10.87 0.07 -9.42
CA ALA A 124 -10.30 0.20 -10.77
C ALA A 124 -9.46 -1.04 -11.15
N VAL A 125 -8.65 -1.55 -10.22
CA VAL A 125 -7.89 -2.79 -10.42
C VAL A 125 -8.83 -3.96 -10.67
N HIS A 126 -9.82 -4.18 -9.81
CA HIS A 126 -10.80 -5.25 -9.95
C HIS A 126 -11.46 -5.25 -11.33
N GLY A 127 -11.84 -4.08 -11.84
CA GLY A 127 -12.49 -3.93 -13.15
C GLY A 127 -11.57 -4.10 -14.35
N LYS A 128 -10.24 -4.09 -14.19
CA LYS A 128 -9.29 -4.03 -15.31
C LYS A 128 -8.26 -5.15 -15.34
N ILE A 129 -7.90 -5.70 -14.20
CA ILE A 129 -6.70 -6.54 -14.05
C ILE A 129 -6.74 -7.84 -14.86
N ALA A 130 -7.92 -8.36 -15.17
CA ALA A 130 -8.07 -9.55 -16.03
C ALA A 130 -7.47 -9.37 -17.43
N GLN A 131 -7.44 -8.14 -17.94
CA GLN A 131 -6.83 -7.80 -19.23
C GLN A 131 -5.30 -7.86 -19.22
N TYR A 132 -4.70 -7.94 -18.01
CA TYR A 132 -3.26 -7.91 -17.75
C TYR A 132 -2.76 -9.17 -17.03
N GLY A 133 -3.54 -10.26 -17.11
CA GLY A 133 -3.14 -11.57 -16.61
C GLY A 133 -3.42 -11.83 -15.12
N GLY A 134 -3.99 -10.86 -14.40
CA GLY A 134 -4.41 -11.04 -13.02
C GLY A 134 -5.84 -11.58 -12.91
N LYS A 135 -6.15 -12.27 -11.82
CA LYS A 135 -7.50 -12.68 -11.47
C LYS A 135 -8.09 -11.71 -10.44
N PRO A 136 -9.24 -11.06 -10.71
CA PRO A 136 -9.82 -10.07 -9.78
C PRO A 136 -10.06 -10.58 -8.35
N ASN A 137 -10.34 -11.87 -8.19
CA ASN A 137 -10.52 -12.53 -6.88
C ASN A 137 -9.21 -13.03 -6.26
N ARG A 138 -8.06 -12.71 -6.84
CA ARG A 138 -6.72 -13.03 -6.37
C ARG A 138 -5.92 -11.74 -6.14
N THR A 139 -6.57 -10.71 -5.61
CA THR A 139 -5.96 -9.39 -5.38
C THR A 139 -5.48 -9.28 -3.95
N PHE A 140 -4.19 -9.04 -3.79
CA PHE A 140 -3.51 -8.76 -2.54
C PHE A 140 -3.14 -7.27 -2.49
N ILE A 141 -3.21 -6.68 -1.29
CA ILE A 141 -2.89 -5.27 -1.09
C ILE A 141 -1.78 -5.12 -0.06
N GLY A 142 -0.84 -4.24 -0.32
CA GLY A 142 0.25 -3.94 0.60
C GLY A 142 0.78 -2.55 0.38
N GLY A 143 1.89 -2.25 1.01
CA GLY A 143 2.53 -0.95 0.88
C GLY A 143 3.46 -0.67 2.04
N HIS A 144 4.24 0.40 1.90
CA HIS A 144 5.25 0.78 2.88
C HIS A 144 4.77 1.95 3.74
N SER A 145 5.03 1.90 5.06
CA SER A 145 4.80 3.03 5.97
C SER A 145 3.33 3.48 5.97
N ALA A 146 3.04 4.72 5.56
CA ALA A 146 1.67 5.22 5.36
C ALA A 146 0.86 4.36 4.37
N GLY A 147 1.50 3.79 3.35
CA GLY A 147 0.86 2.84 2.43
C GLY A 147 0.51 1.52 3.10
N GLY A 148 1.37 1.01 3.99
CA GLY A 148 1.09 -0.17 4.82
C GLY A 148 -0.10 0.04 5.77
N HIS A 149 -0.21 1.24 6.34
CA HIS A 149 -1.36 1.67 7.11
C HIS A 149 -2.65 1.62 6.29
N LEU A 150 -2.67 2.27 5.11
CA LEU A 150 -3.86 2.33 4.25
C LEU A 150 -4.26 0.95 3.72
N ALA A 151 -3.29 0.09 3.42
CA ALA A 151 -3.53 -1.29 3.00
C ALA A 151 -4.20 -2.11 4.11
N ALA A 152 -3.68 -2.01 5.34
CA ALA A 152 -4.27 -2.68 6.49
C ALA A 152 -5.69 -2.19 6.78
N LEU A 153 -5.92 -0.87 6.71
CA LEU A 153 -7.24 -0.29 6.90
C LEU A 153 -8.25 -0.73 5.84
N ALA A 154 -7.82 -0.80 4.56
CA ALA A 154 -8.66 -1.28 3.46
C ALA A 154 -9.06 -2.74 3.63
N ALA A 155 -8.15 -3.59 4.12
CA ALA A 155 -8.43 -5.00 4.35
C ALA A 155 -9.32 -5.27 5.56
N LEU A 156 -9.22 -4.43 6.61
CA LEU A 156 -9.97 -4.62 7.85
C LEU A 156 -11.38 -4.05 7.81
N ARG A 157 -11.64 -2.99 7.04
CA ARG A 157 -12.98 -2.44 6.90
C ARG A 157 -13.74 -3.12 5.77
N ASP A 158 -15.05 -3.33 5.96
CA ASP A 158 -15.93 -3.98 5.00
C ASP A 158 -17.07 -3.08 4.49
N ASP A 159 -17.22 -1.89 5.05
CA ASP A 159 -18.29 -0.94 4.75
C ASP A 159 -18.18 -0.28 3.36
N TRP A 160 -17.08 -0.51 2.64
CA TRP A 160 -16.75 0.16 1.38
C TRP A 160 -16.96 -0.66 0.11
N MET A 161 -17.02 -1.99 0.21
CA MET A 161 -17.09 -2.88 -0.96
C MET A 161 -18.46 -2.80 -1.64
N LYS A 162 -19.54 -2.96 -0.87
CA LYS A 162 -20.91 -2.91 -1.39
C LYS A 162 -21.26 -1.59 -2.12
N PRO A 163 -20.93 -0.40 -1.59
CA PRO A 163 -21.15 0.86 -2.31
C PRO A 163 -20.42 0.96 -3.65
N ARG A 164 -19.35 0.17 -3.85
CA ARG A 164 -18.56 0.12 -5.09
C ARG A 164 -18.91 -1.06 -6.00
N ASN A 165 -19.96 -1.82 -5.68
CA ASN A 165 -20.37 -3.03 -6.38
C ASN A 165 -19.25 -4.08 -6.45
N LEU A 166 -18.46 -4.21 -5.38
CA LEU A 166 -17.38 -5.18 -5.26
C LEU A 166 -17.80 -6.38 -4.42
N PRO A 167 -17.23 -7.57 -4.68
CA PRO A 167 -17.43 -8.73 -3.82
C PRO A 167 -16.77 -8.49 -2.44
N ALA A 168 -17.29 -9.16 -1.41
CA ALA A 168 -16.77 -9.01 -0.04
C ALA A 168 -15.33 -9.50 0.12
N ASP A 169 -14.88 -10.39 -0.76
CA ASP A 169 -13.56 -11.00 -0.82
C ASP A 169 -12.65 -10.37 -1.90
N VAL A 170 -12.93 -9.13 -2.31
CA VAL A 170 -12.13 -8.41 -3.31
C VAL A 170 -10.65 -8.27 -2.92
N ILE A 171 -10.36 -8.16 -1.62
CA ILE A 171 -9.00 -8.26 -1.07
C ILE A 171 -8.82 -9.66 -0.51
N ARG A 172 -7.93 -10.43 -1.14
CA ARG A 172 -7.62 -11.80 -0.77
C ARG A 172 -6.69 -11.90 0.45
N GLY A 173 -5.82 -10.90 0.63
CA GLY A 173 -4.92 -10.79 1.75
C GLY A 173 -4.20 -9.45 1.78
N ALA A 174 -3.61 -9.11 2.92
CA ALA A 174 -2.90 -7.85 3.11
C ALA A 174 -1.45 -8.06 3.54
N LEU A 175 -0.53 -7.35 2.86
CA LEU A 175 0.92 -7.45 3.09
C LEU A 175 1.51 -6.06 3.44
N PRO A 176 1.17 -5.48 4.60
CA PRO A 176 1.73 -4.21 5.01
C PRO A 176 3.20 -4.33 5.43
N ILE A 177 4.02 -3.33 5.07
CA ILE A 177 5.45 -3.26 5.35
C ILE A 177 5.71 -2.00 6.18
N SER A 178 6.24 -2.16 7.39
CA SER A 178 6.56 -1.04 8.30
C SER A 178 5.39 -0.06 8.49
N GLY A 179 4.17 -0.59 8.58
CA GLY A 179 2.94 0.18 8.67
C GLY A 179 2.71 0.77 10.06
N SER A 180 1.80 1.76 10.13
CA SER A 180 1.24 2.26 11.39
C SER A 180 -0.14 1.66 11.58
N TYR A 181 -0.42 1.09 12.75
CA TYR A 181 -1.69 0.41 12.99
C TYR A 181 -2.55 1.09 14.06
N ASN A 182 -1.93 2.02 14.79
CA ASN A 182 -2.59 2.93 15.73
C ASN A 182 -2.07 4.35 15.49
N VAL A 183 -2.94 5.26 15.13
CA VAL A 183 -2.63 6.68 14.90
C VAL A 183 -3.31 7.60 15.95
N GLY A 184 -3.84 7.00 17.01
CA GLY A 184 -4.46 7.68 18.12
C GLY A 184 -3.47 8.35 19.07
N GLU A 185 -4.00 9.07 20.04
CA GLU A 185 -3.22 9.70 21.11
C GLU A 185 -2.40 8.64 21.87
N GLY A 186 -1.14 8.96 22.18
CA GLY A 186 -0.23 8.03 22.87
C GLY A 186 0.40 6.95 21.97
N SER A 187 0.06 6.89 20.68
CA SER A 187 0.63 5.92 19.74
C SER A 187 2.09 6.16 19.35
N GLY A 188 2.69 7.28 19.78
CA GLY A 188 3.98 7.75 19.29
C GLY A 188 3.89 8.53 17.97
N PHE A 189 2.69 8.65 17.41
CA PHE A 189 2.41 9.40 16.18
C PHE A 189 1.50 10.60 16.47
N SER A 190 2.03 11.80 16.29
CA SER A 190 1.20 13.01 16.29
C SER A 190 0.99 13.46 14.85
N MET A 191 -0.09 12.98 14.24
CA MET A 191 -0.43 13.29 12.85
C MET A 191 -1.50 14.38 12.71
N ARG A 192 -1.79 15.08 13.80
CA ARG A 192 -2.67 16.26 13.78
C ARG A 192 -1.88 17.56 13.68
N PRO A 193 -2.43 18.58 13.01
CA PRO A 193 -3.67 18.55 12.21
C PRO A 193 -3.47 17.98 10.78
N ARG A 194 -2.24 17.61 10.42
CA ARG A 194 -1.85 17.35 9.04
C ARG A 194 -2.67 16.23 8.40
N PHE A 195 -2.59 15.00 8.90
CA PHE A 195 -3.30 13.85 8.31
C PHE A 195 -4.74 13.72 8.81
N LEU A 196 -4.92 13.83 10.12
CA LEU A 196 -6.22 13.56 10.77
C LEU A 196 -7.15 14.78 10.84
N GLY A 197 -6.67 15.97 10.45
CA GLY A 197 -7.44 17.21 10.52
C GLY A 197 -7.69 17.70 11.95
N ALA A 198 -8.84 18.36 12.15
CA ALA A 198 -9.17 19.01 13.42
C ALA A 198 -9.26 17.99 14.58
N PRO A 199 -8.88 18.41 15.82
CA PRO A 199 -9.18 17.64 17.02
C PRO A 199 -10.69 17.31 17.10
N ASP A 200 -11.05 16.31 17.89
CA ASP A 200 -12.43 15.91 18.17
C ASP A 200 -13.25 15.46 16.95
N SER A 201 -12.61 15.21 15.80
CA SER A 201 -13.28 14.70 14.59
C SER A 201 -13.56 13.19 14.66
N GLY A 202 -13.05 12.46 15.64
CA GLY A 202 -13.09 11.00 15.71
C GLY A 202 -12.22 10.31 14.66
N ALA A 203 -11.39 11.08 13.94
CA ALA A 203 -10.56 10.55 12.85
C ALA A 203 -9.52 9.54 13.32
N GLU A 204 -8.97 9.68 14.54
CA GLU A 204 -8.03 8.70 15.10
C GLU A 204 -8.64 7.31 15.20
N GLN A 205 -9.87 7.22 15.72
CA GLN A 205 -10.58 5.96 15.87
C GLN A 205 -10.84 5.34 14.50
N ALA A 206 -11.32 6.15 13.55
CA ALA A 206 -11.65 5.69 12.20
C ALA A 206 -10.41 5.34 11.35
N ALA A 207 -9.28 6.02 11.59
CA ALA A 207 -8.05 5.83 10.85
C ALA A 207 -7.12 4.75 11.43
N SER A 208 -7.34 4.26 12.65
CA SER A 208 -6.46 3.26 13.28
C SER A 208 -6.88 1.84 12.89
N PRO A 209 -6.11 1.11 12.05
CA PRO A 209 -6.44 -0.26 11.65
C PRO A 209 -6.76 -1.20 12.81
N ILE A 210 -6.03 -1.08 13.92
CA ILE A 210 -6.22 -1.93 15.10
C ILE A 210 -7.64 -1.88 15.68
N ASN A 211 -8.38 -0.78 15.45
CA ASN A 211 -9.75 -0.61 15.91
C ASN A 211 -10.80 -1.26 15.01
N HIS A 212 -10.40 -1.80 13.87
CA HIS A 212 -11.28 -2.40 12.87
C HIS A 212 -11.03 -3.90 12.67
N ILE A 213 -10.29 -4.54 13.58
CA ILE A 213 -10.04 -5.98 13.54
C ILE A 213 -11.36 -6.73 13.71
N ARG A 214 -11.70 -7.58 12.75
CA ARG A 214 -12.91 -8.42 12.73
C ARG A 214 -12.53 -9.85 12.33
N SER A 215 -13.18 -10.84 12.90
CA SER A 215 -12.79 -12.26 12.77
C SER A 215 -12.90 -12.83 11.34
N ASP A 216 -13.65 -12.17 10.47
CA ASP A 216 -13.83 -12.53 9.05
C ASP A 216 -13.00 -11.67 8.09
N ALA A 217 -12.01 -10.93 8.60
CA ALA A 217 -11.05 -10.19 7.79
C ALA A 217 -10.14 -11.16 7.01
N PRO A 218 -9.61 -10.75 5.84
CA PRO A 218 -8.65 -11.56 5.10
C PRO A 218 -7.37 -11.78 5.90
N PRO A 219 -6.55 -12.80 5.54
CA PRO A 219 -5.27 -13.07 6.18
C PRO A 219 -4.25 -11.94 5.96
N PHE A 220 -3.25 -11.89 6.84
CA PHE A 220 -2.20 -10.87 6.84
C PHE A 220 -0.80 -11.47 6.81
N PHE A 221 0.10 -10.85 6.04
CA PHE A 221 1.55 -11.07 6.07
C PHE A 221 2.24 -9.75 6.42
N VAL A 222 2.58 -9.56 7.69
CA VAL A 222 3.11 -8.29 8.22
C VAL A 222 4.63 -8.28 8.21
N ALA A 223 5.26 -7.30 7.59
CA ALA A 223 6.72 -7.17 7.55
C ALA A 223 7.18 -5.84 8.17
N TRP A 224 8.36 -5.84 8.82
CA TRP A 224 9.02 -4.62 9.30
C TRP A 224 10.53 -4.82 9.42
N GLY A 225 11.28 -3.72 9.39
CA GLY A 225 12.73 -3.76 9.56
C GLY A 225 13.15 -4.00 11.02
N GLU A 226 14.19 -4.83 11.23
CA GLU A 226 14.77 -5.06 12.57
C GLU A 226 15.22 -3.76 13.25
N LYS A 227 15.68 -2.78 12.45
CA LYS A 227 16.17 -1.46 12.90
C LYS A 227 15.21 -0.34 12.48
N ASP A 228 13.93 -0.65 12.34
CA ASP A 228 12.90 0.34 12.07
C ASP A 228 12.67 1.26 13.27
N PHE A 229 11.84 2.28 13.09
CA PHE A 229 11.48 3.14 14.21
C PHE A 229 10.87 2.31 15.36
N PRO A 230 11.33 2.48 16.61
CA PRO A 230 10.89 1.64 17.73
C PRO A 230 9.37 1.56 17.90
N HIS A 231 8.66 2.66 17.65
CA HIS A 231 7.20 2.68 17.75
C HIS A 231 6.52 1.87 16.60
N LEU A 232 7.13 1.76 15.41
CA LEU A 232 6.61 0.93 14.32
C LEU A 232 6.87 -0.56 14.56
N CYS A 233 8.05 -0.92 15.07
CA CYS A 233 8.32 -2.29 15.50
C CYS A 233 7.28 -2.74 16.53
N LYS A 234 7.09 -1.94 17.60
CA LYS A 234 6.10 -2.21 18.64
C LYS A 234 4.68 -2.33 18.08
N GLN A 235 4.25 -1.38 17.24
CA GLN A 235 2.92 -1.43 16.65
C GLN A 235 2.73 -2.65 15.73
N SER A 236 3.77 -3.09 15.01
CA SER A 236 3.71 -4.28 14.17
C SER A 236 3.52 -5.55 15.01
N GLU A 237 4.26 -5.69 16.11
CA GLU A 237 4.12 -6.81 17.05
C GLU A 237 2.73 -6.84 17.69
N GLU A 238 2.26 -5.69 18.20
CA GLU A 238 0.94 -5.54 18.82
C GLU A 238 -0.19 -5.84 17.83
N PHE A 239 -0.06 -5.38 16.58
CA PHE A 239 -1.04 -5.61 15.53
C PHE A 239 -1.13 -7.10 15.15
N VAL A 240 0.00 -7.77 14.94
CA VAL A 240 0.03 -9.22 14.66
C VAL A 240 -0.58 -10.01 15.81
N ALA A 241 -0.27 -9.64 17.06
CA ALA A 241 -0.87 -10.28 18.23
C ALA A 241 -2.39 -10.08 18.29
N ALA A 242 -2.88 -8.88 17.97
CA ALA A 242 -4.31 -8.56 17.96
C ALA A 242 -5.06 -9.30 16.85
N LEU A 243 -4.47 -9.40 15.64
CA LEU A 243 -5.03 -10.19 14.54
C LEU A 243 -5.21 -11.66 14.94
N ARG A 244 -4.16 -12.27 15.48
CA ARG A 244 -4.18 -13.66 15.95
C ARG A 244 -5.18 -13.89 17.08
N ALA A 245 -5.27 -12.95 18.01
CA ALA A 245 -6.24 -13.01 19.11
C ALA A 245 -7.71 -12.95 18.62
N ALA A 246 -7.95 -12.29 17.49
CA ALA A 246 -9.26 -12.24 16.82
C ALA A 246 -9.54 -13.47 15.91
N GLY A 247 -8.60 -14.43 15.83
CA GLY A 247 -8.74 -15.62 14.99
C GLY A 247 -8.37 -15.41 13.51
N ILE A 248 -7.76 -14.26 13.18
CA ILE A 248 -7.30 -13.98 11.81
C ILE A 248 -5.93 -14.65 11.62
N GLU A 249 -5.76 -15.31 10.48
CA GLU A 249 -4.46 -15.84 10.09
C GLU A 249 -3.48 -14.69 9.82
N ALA A 250 -2.40 -14.62 10.59
CA ALA A 250 -1.41 -13.56 10.51
C ALA A 250 0.01 -14.14 10.63
N GLU A 251 0.72 -14.13 9.51
CA GLU A 251 2.16 -14.35 9.49
C GLU A 251 2.92 -13.04 9.61
N SER A 252 4.16 -13.12 10.05
CA SER A 252 5.02 -11.94 10.15
C SER A 252 6.48 -12.27 9.87
N ILE A 253 7.19 -11.29 9.34
CA ILE A 253 8.63 -11.37 9.11
C ILE A 253 9.33 -10.09 9.56
N VAL A 254 10.38 -10.24 10.37
CA VAL A 254 11.32 -9.17 10.68
C VAL A 254 12.45 -9.19 9.66
N LEU A 255 12.67 -8.10 8.96
CA LEU A 255 13.68 -7.99 7.90
C LEU A 255 15.04 -7.66 8.54
N PRO A 256 16.01 -8.60 8.52
CA PRO A 256 17.26 -8.45 9.26
C PRO A 256 18.08 -7.25 8.78
N GLY A 257 18.61 -6.48 9.72
CA GLY A 257 19.46 -5.31 9.45
C GLY A 257 18.77 -4.12 8.82
N CYS A 258 17.50 -4.25 8.40
CA CYS A 258 16.75 -3.20 7.71
C CYS A 258 16.23 -2.14 8.68
N ASN A 259 16.43 -0.87 8.31
CA ASN A 259 15.74 0.27 8.89
C ASN A 259 14.47 0.59 8.08
N HIS A 260 13.74 1.66 8.43
CA HIS A 260 12.50 2.04 7.78
C HIS A 260 12.60 2.13 6.25
N ALA A 261 13.62 2.80 5.71
CA ALA A 261 13.80 2.95 4.26
C ALA A 261 14.26 1.64 3.60
N THR A 262 15.22 0.93 4.23
CA THR A 262 15.77 -0.30 3.66
C THR A 262 14.80 -1.47 3.75
N ALA A 263 13.84 -1.48 4.67
CA ALA A 263 12.72 -2.43 4.68
C ALA A 263 11.86 -2.30 3.40
N SER A 264 11.66 -1.06 2.91
CA SER A 264 11.04 -0.86 1.60
C SER A 264 11.91 -1.38 0.45
N TYR A 265 13.22 -1.10 0.46
CA TYR A 265 14.12 -1.53 -0.62
C TYR A 265 14.27 -3.06 -0.72
N GLU A 266 14.17 -3.74 0.40
CA GLU A 266 14.20 -5.22 0.52
C GLU A 266 13.07 -5.88 -0.29
N THR A 267 11.95 -5.20 -0.48
CA THR A 267 10.81 -5.70 -1.24
C THR A 267 11.04 -5.79 -2.75
N ALA A 268 12.19 -5.35 -3.24
CA ALA A 268 12.61 -5.49 -4.63
C ALA A 268 13.78 -6.47 -4.81
N ASP A 269 14.27 -7.09 -3.74
CA ASP A 269 15.32 -8.10 -3.83
C ASP A 269 14.70 -9.49 -4.06
N PRO A 270 14.86 -10.08 -5.27
CA PRO A 270 14.28 -11.39 -5.56
C PRO A 270 14.90 -12.53 -4.72
N HIS A 271 16.08 -12.29 -4.14
CA HIS A 271 16.81 -13.22 -3.28
C HIS A 271 16.81 -12.82 -1.81
N GLY A 272 16.16 -11.69 -1.49
CA GLY A 272 15.98 -11.21 -0.13
C GLY A 272 15.01 -12.05 0.68
N HIS A 273 14.64 -11.54 1.83
CA HIS A 273 13.74 -12.26 2.74
C HIS A 273 12.27 -12.08 2.35
N TRP A 274 11.89 -10.87 1.90
CA TRP A 274 10.48 -10.53 1.68
C TRP A 274 9.90 -11.16 0.41
N VAL A 275 10.55 -10.99 -0.75
CA VAL A 275 9.97 -11.42 -2.06
C VAL A 275 9.66 -12.92 -2.09
N PRO A 276 10.59 -13.83 -1.72
CA PRO A 276 10.29 -15.27 -1.70
C PRO A 276 9.19 -15.64 -0.70
N ALA A 277 9.21 -15.04 0.50
CA ALA A 277 8.23 -15.32 1.55
C ALA A 277 6.83 -14.79 1.17
N ALA A 278 6.72 -13.54 0.72
CA ALA A 278 5.47 -12.93 0.30
C ALA A 278 4.86 -13.64 -0.92
N SER A 279 5.68 -13.98 -1.91
CA SER A 279 5.21 -14.70 -3.11
C SER A 279 4.72 -16.11 -2.79
N ARG A 280 5.38 -16.83 -1.89
CA ARG A 280 4.90 -18.11 -1.40
C ARG A 280 3.58 -17.93 -0.68
N TRP A 281 3.51 -17.00 0.27
CA TRP A 281 2.32 -16.72 1.06
C TRP A 281 1.11 -16.37 0.18
N MET A 282 1.28 -15.51 -0.83
CA MET A 282 0.20 -15.19 -1.77
C MET A 282 -0.30 -16.41 -2.54
N ARG A 283 0.58 -17.34 -2.94
CA ARG A 283 0.16 -18.59 -3.61
C ARG A 283 -0.63 -19.53 -2.71
N GLU A 284 -0.35 -19.54 -1.42
CA GLU A 284 -0.99 -20.40 -0.42
C GLU A 284 -2.38 -19.91 -0.01
N HIS A 285 -2.65 -18.63 -0.17
CA HIS A 285 -3.92 -17.97 0.14
C HIS A 285 -4.72 -17.61 -1.10
#